data_497e019bcf4fd1d1cc3510e3bd2e7dd6
#
_entry.id   497e019bcf4fd1d1cc3510e3bd2e7dd6
#
_cell.length_a   1.000
_cell.length_b   1.000
_cell.length_c   1.000
_cell.angle_alpha   90.00
_cell.angle_beta   90.00
_cell.angle_gamma   90.00
#
_symmetry.space_group_name_H-M   'P 1'
#
loop_
_entity.id
_entity.type
_entity.pdbx_description
1 polymer ?
#
loop_
_entity_poly.entity_id
_entity_poly.type
_entity_poly.pdbx_seq_one_letter_code
_entity_poly.pdbx_strand_id
1 'polypeptide(L)'
;MATAFEKVMDSRKKLVEKVIRLMEEGYYNNRPAWSRLTFYPHNPESGSVYKGGNRLRLMVAGMEAGYADPRWMTFKQMEKAGYHLKTGQHGVMCEKWIFQEKKKVEQEDGKQKTIEVELKKPKVAFFYVYNAEQVQDYPELKKNDLDPDLAKLADDLIRSSECPVYELAQDNAFYHKDQDHIVLPLRGMFKDAGSFIATLIHEMGHSTGHASRLNRTFGTRFGDPDYAKEELRAELGALFTETDLGVDPSAEVLEDHSDYLKSWIGALRDDPNELFRACADAEKISERIKSCLEIVLEKEIQEENQLEMQEQTAEDPEALPAVDPAGPEQPAKDSQPSSEDTYSIYQLRMDEKLSDYLFTPYSELQRNGKNVESDNYEQVYSGELKEGETLEDLYIRFNLDHPMDFKGHSLSVSDVVVIHQE
;
A
#
# COMPACT_ATOMS: atom_id res chain seq x y z
N MET A 1 28.81 31.56 -12.02
CA MET A 1 28.63 30.34 -11.21
C MET A 1 27.24 29.79 -11.48
N ALA A 2 27.10 28.47 -11.60
CA ALA A 2 25.79 27.84 -11.81
C ALA A 2 24.86 28.07 -10.59
N THR A 3 23.61 28.39 -10.85
CA THR A 3 22.55 28.56 -9.82
C THR A 3 22.23 27.23 -9.12
N ALA A 4 21.57 27.31 -7.98
CA ALA A 4 21.12 26.08 -7.28
C ALA A 4 20.18 25.24 -8.18
N PHE A 5 19.32 25.90 -8.94
CA PHE A 5 18.42 25.24 -9.89
C PHE A 5 19.21 24.49 -10.98
N GLU A 6 20.17 25.12 -11.62
CA GLU A 6 21.01 24.49 -12.66
C GLU A 6 21.78 23.28 -12.12
N LYS A 7 22.33 23.38 -10.90
CA LYS A 7 23.04 22.26 -10.25
C LYS A 7 22.11 21.08 -9.96
N VAL A 8 20.91 21.36 -9.47
CA VAL A 8 19.91 20.32 -9.20
C VAL A 8 19.47 19.66 -10.50
N MET A 9 19.21 20.42 -11.55
CA MET A 9 18.81 19.87 -12.85
C MET A 9 19.92 19.03 -13.49
N ASP A 10 21.18 19.44 -13.40
CA ASP A 10 22.31 18.62 -13.85
C ASP A 10 22.43 17.31 -13.05
N SER A 11 22.27 17.39 -11.74
CA SER A 11 22.27 16.19 -10.88
C SER A 11 21.11 15.25 -11.19
N ARG A 12 19.92 15.78 -11.52
CA ARG A 12 18.77 14.96 -11.94
C ARG A 12 19.08 14.19 -13.22
N LYS A 13 19.61 14.87 -14.23
CA LYS A 13 20.00 14.20 -15.48
C LYS A 13 21.00 13.06 -15.24
N LYS A 14 22.03 13.31 -14.42
CA LYS A 14 23.01 12.28 -14.08
C LYS A 14 22.38 11.08 -13.36
N LEU A 15 21.40 11.31 -12.47
CA LEU A 15 20.68 10.21 -11.82
C LEU A 15 19.87 9.40 -12.85
N VAL A 16 19.15 10.07 -13.75
CA VAL A 16 18.38 9.39 -14.81
C VAL A 16 19.29 8.57 -15.72
N GLU A 17 20.43 9.10 -16.13
CA GLU A 17 21.44 8.36 -16.92
C GLU A 17 21.94 7.11 -16.18
N LYS A 18 22.15 7.21 -14.84
CA LYS A 18 22.52 6.07 -14.01
C LYS A 18 21.40 5.01 -13.95
N VAL A 19 20.17 5.44 -13.71
CA VAL A 19 19.00 4.54 -13.66
C VAL A 19 18.82 3.83 -15.00
N ILE A 20 18.89 4.55 -16.12
CA ILE A 20 18.82 3.97 -17.46
C ILE A 20 19.92 2.91 -17.67
N ARG A 21 21.16 3.23 -17.29
CA ARG A 21 22.27 2.27 -17.40
C ARG A 21 22.02 1.02 -16.56
N LEU A 22 21.55 1.17 -15.32
CA LEU A 22 21.20 0.03 -14.47
C LEU A 22 20.09 -0.84 -15.08
N MET A 23 19.10 -0.22 -15.74
CA MET A 23 18.07 -0.92 -16.48
C MET A 23 18.65 -1.69 -17.69
N GLU A 24 19.51 -1.03 -18.49
CA GLU A 24 20.14 -1.62 -19.69
C GLU A 24 21.10 -2.77 -19.34
N GLU A 25 21.80 -2.70 -18.23
CA GLU A 25 22.73 -3.72 -17.75
C GLU A 25 22.02 -4.92 -17.10
N GLY A 26 20.70 -4.89 -16.97
CA GLY A 26 19.93 -5.92 -16.27
C GLY A 26 20.29 -6.05 -14.80
N TYR A 27 20.72 -4.96 -14.19
CA TYR A 27 21.22 -4.91 -12.81
C TYR A 27 20.14 -5.32 -11.80
N TYR A 28 18.87 -5.27 -12.20
CA TYR A 28 17.76 -5.79 -11.43
C TYR A 28 17.71 -7.33 -11.44
N ASN A 29 18.23 -7.99 -12.47
CA ASN A 29 18.21 -9.45 -12.64
C ASN A 29 19.41 -10.16 -12.00
N ASN A 30 20.52 -9.47 -11.75
CA ASN A 30 21.76 -10.02 -11.19
C ASN A 30 22.10 -9.36 -9.85
N ARG A 31 21.18 -9.31 -8.89
CA ARG A 31 21.44 -8.71 -7.57
C ARG A 31 22.47 -9.54 -6.80
N PRO A 32 23.65 -8.98 -6.43
CA PRO A 32 24.32 -9.46 -5.25
C PRO A 32 23.33 -9.31 -4.09
N ALA A 33 23.41 -10.17 -3.08
CA ALA A 33 22.53 -10.14 -1.91
C ALA A 33 22.64 -8.78 -1.19
N TRP A 34 21.96 -7.76 -1.73
CA TRP A 34 21.85 -6.47 -1.08
C TRP A 34 20.84 -6.60 0.06
N SER A 35 21.23 -6.12 1.20
CA SER A 35 20.33 -6.03 2.33
C SER A 35 19.12 -5.14 1.95
N ARG A 36 17.90 -5.59 2.24
CA ARG A 36 16.67 -4.77 2.17
C ARG A 36 16.87 -3.38 2.79
N LEU A 37 17.74 -3.29 3.79
CA LEU A 37 18.05 -2.04 4.48
C LEU A 37 18.64 -0.97 3.54
N THR A 38 19.37 -1.35 2.48
CA THR A 38 19.91 -0.40 1.49
C THR A 38 18.80 0.40 0.82
N PHE A 39 17.60 -0.15 0.73
CA PHE A 39 16.44 0.48 0.09
C PHE A 39 15.60 1.37 1.04
N TYR A 40 15.99 1.46 2.33
CA TYR A 40 15.30 2.27 3.33
C TYR A 40 16.18 3.42 3.87
N PRO A 41 16.63 4.35 3.01
CA PRO A 41 17.50 5.43 3.43
C PRO A 41 16.79 6.36 4.42
N HIS A 42 17.37 6.51 5.61
CA HIS A 42 16.83 7.36 6.66
C HIS A 42 17.93 8.16 7.36
N ASN A 43 17.52 9.22 8.03
CA ASN A 43 18.43 10.06 8.82
C ASN A 43 18.46 9.57 10.27
N PRO A 44 19.59 9.12 10.79
CA PRO A 44 19.69 8.50 12.11
C PRO A 44 19.46 9.48 13.27
N GLU A 45 19.63 10.80 13.05
CA GLU A 45 19.40 11.81 14.09
C GLU A 45 17.94 12.23 14.22
N SER A 46 17.24 12.35 13.09
CA SER A 46 15.84 12.77 13.07
C SER A 46 14.85 11.61 12.99
N GLY A 47 15.32 10.40 12.68
CA GLY A 47 14.47 9.25 12.35
C GLY A 47 13.72 9.39 11.02
N SER A 48 13.89 10.51 10.30
CA SER A 48 13.14 10.79 9.09
C SER A 48 13.63 9.93 7.93
N VAL A 49 12.70 9.30 7.21
CA VAL A 49 12.98 8.59 5.94
C VAL A 49 13.14 9.61 4.83
N TYR A 50 14.11 9.40 3.95
CA TYR A 50 14.24 10.18 2.72
C TYR A 50 13.15 9.75 1.74
N LYS A 51 12.47 10.72 1.11
CA LYS A 51 11.29 10.48 0.27
C LYS A 51 11.52 10.86 -1.18
N GLY A 52 10.72 10.27 -2.08
CA GLY A 52 10.65 10.59 -3.50
C GLY A 52 12.00 10.48 -4.22
N GLY A 53 12.35 11.46 -5.05
CA GLY A 53 13.59 11.47 -5.79
C GLY A 53 14.86 11.43 -4.94
N ASN A 54 14.83 11.88 -3.68
CA ASN A 54 15.98 11.75 -2.77
C ASN A 54 16.10 10.29 -2.28
N ARG A 55 15.00 9.60 -2.01
CA ARG A 55 15.02 8.17 -1.66
C ARG A 55 15.67 7.36 -2.77
N LEU A 56 15.18 7.46 -3.98
CA LEU A 56 15.75 6.77 -5.14
C LEU A 56 17.24 7.10 -5.33
N ARG A 57 17.62 8.36 -5.18
CA ARG A 57 19.02 8.82 -5.32
C ARG A 57 19.95 8.14 -4.33
N LEU A 58 19.54 8.03 -3.06
CA LEU A 58 20.33 7.40 -2.01
C LEU A 58 20.36 5.88 -2.16
N MET A 59 19.27 5.27 -2.60
CA MET A 59 19.23 3.86 -2.98
C MET A 59 20.26 3.56 -4.08
N VAL A 60 20.19 4.29 -5.20
CA VAL A 60 21.15 4.12 -6.32
C VAL A 60 22.60 4.34 -5.87
N ALA A 61 22.84 5.37 -5.05
CA ALA A 61 24.18 5.64 -4.54
C ALA A 61 24.69 4.54 -3.59
N GLY A 62 23.83 4.03 -2.73
CA GLY A 62 24.13 2.89 -1.86
C GLY A 62 24.46 1.63 -2.65
N MET A 63 23.65 1.34 -3.67
CA MET A 63 23.85 0.22 -4.59
C MET A 63 25.21 0.31 -5.32
N GLU A 64 25.52 1.45 -5.92
CA GLU A 64 26.80 1.67 -6.64
C GLU A 64 28.02 1.56 -5.71
N ALA A 65 27.90 2.01 -4.47
CA ALA A 65 28.98 1.98 -3.49
C ALA A 65 29.06 0.66 -2.71
N GLY A 66 28.06 -0.22 -2.82
CA GLY A 66 27.98 -1.47 -2.05
C GLY A 66 27.66 -1.26 -0.57
N TYR A 67 27.00 -0.16 -0.18
CA TYR A 67 26.64 0.10 1.21
C TYR A 67 25.46 -0.77 1.65
N ALA A 68 25.62 -1.41 2.81
CA ALA A 68 24.58 -2.17 3.49
C ALA A 68 23.85 -1.34 4.57
N ASP A 69 24.42 -0.23 5.00
CA ASP A 69 23.87 0.64 6.04
C ASP A 69 22.88 1.64 5.43
N PRO A 70 21.61 1.69 5.89
CA PRO A 70 20.60 2.61 5.36
C PRO A 70 20.70 4.03 5.92
N ARG A 71 21.60 4.30 6.85
CA ARG A 71 21.69 5.57 7.56
C ARG A 71 22.48 6.61 6.76
N TRP A 72 21.86 7.76 6.52
CA TRP A 72 22.45 8.88 5.80
C TRP A 72 22.28 10.17 6.59
N MET A 73 23.36 10.94 6.75
CA MET A 73 23.38 12.15 7.56
C MET A 73 24.15 13.29 6.86
N THR A 74 23.82 14.53 7.24
CA THR A 74 24.59 15.69 6.77
C THR A 74 25.92 15.80 7.51
N PHE A 75 26.90 16.46 6.90
CA PHE A 75 28.19 16.72 7.52
C PHE A 75 28.05 17.40 8.89
N LYS A 76 27.14 18.38 9.02
CA LYS A 76 26.90 19.09 10.27
C LYS A 76 26.34 18.20 11.38
N GLN A 77 25.48 17.24 11.04
CA GLN A 77 24.94 16.28 11.99
C GLN A 77 26.04 15.35 12.50
N MET A 78 26.83 14.81 11.57
CA MET A 78 27.98 13.97 11.87
C MET A 78 28.98 14.68 12.81
N GLU A 79 29.37 15.93 12.46
CA GLU A 79 30.29 16.73 13.25
C GLU A 79 29.75 17.04 14.65
N LYS A 80 28.46 17.40 14.76
CA LYS A 80 27.77 17.65 16.04
C LYS A 80 27.74 16.40 16.93
N ALA A 81 27.62 15.20 16.32
CA ALA A 81 27.66 13.94 17.03
C ALA A 81 29.11 13.47 17.38
N GLY A 82 30.12 14.23 16.99
CA GLY A 82 31.53 13.95 17.30
C GLY A 82 32.20 12.95 16.36
N TYR A 83 31.57 12.62 15.23
CA TYR A 83 32.14 11.71 14.24
C TYR A 83 32.84 12.45 13.10
N HIS A 84 33.73 11.76 12.41
CA HIS A 84 34.50 12.30 11.31
C HIS A 84 34.35 11.50 10.02
N LEU A 85 34.35 12.19 8.90
CA LEU A 85 34.30 11.56 7.60
C LEU A 85 35.65 10.88 7.27
N LYS A 86 35.63 9.68 6.71
CA LYS A 86 36.81 9.03 6.18
C LYS A 86 37.41 9.85 5.04
N THR A 87 38.73 9.86 4.92
CA THR A 87 39.44 10.64 3.89
C THR A 87 39.01 10.24 2.48
N GLY A 88 38.79 11.22 1.61
CA GLY A 88 38.46 10.98 0.20
C GLY A 88 36.99 10.65 -0.07
N GLN A 89 36.12 10.69 0.95
CA GLN A 89 34.69 10.41 0.77
C GLN A 89 33.93 11.62 0.23
N HIS A 90 32.93 11.35 -0.59
CA HIS A 90 32.07 12.38 -1.21
C HIS A 90 30.62 12.16 -0.80
N GLY A 91 29.92 13.26 -0.53
CA GLY A 91 28.50 13.23 -0.18
C GLY A 91 27.61 13.11 -1.42
N VAL A 92 26.46 12.53 -1.22
CA VAL A 92 25.36 12.47 -2.21
C VAL A 92 24.51 13.71 -2.09
N MET A 93 24.29 14.40 -3.21
CA MET A 93 23.49 15.63 -3.24
C MET A 93 22.00 15.28 -3.17
N CYS A 94 21.30 15.79 -2.17
CA CYS A 94 19.85 15.77 -2.04
C CYS A 94 19.26 17.14 -2.33
N GLU A 95 18.01 17.18 -2.79
CA GLU A 95 17.32 18.42 -3.13
C GLU A 95 16.17 18.70 -2.16
N LYS A 96 15.90 19.99 -1.94
CA LYS A 96 14.77 20.47 -1.15
C LYS A 96 14.03 21.54 -1.92
N TRP A 97 12.79 21.24 -2.28
CA TRP A 97 11.88 22.18 -2.90
C TRP A 97 11.11 22.98 -1.84
N ILE A 98 11.04 24.29 -2.04
CA ILE A 98 10.42 25.23 -1.11
C ILE A 98 9.25 25.87 -1.85
N PHE A 99 8.04 25.53 -1.46
CA PHE A 99 6.80 26.03 -2.05
C PHE A 99 6.19 27.19 -1.28
N GLN A 100 6.57 27.35 -0.01
CA GLN A 100 6.06 28.38 0.89
C GLN A 100 7.22 29.09 1.58
N GLU A 101 7.03 30.37 1.90
CA GLU A 101 7.97 31.14 2.72
C GLU A 101 7.26 31.80 3.88
N LYS A 102 7.98 31.93 4.99
CA LYS A 102 7.48 32.64 6.19
C LYS A 102 7.68 34.13 6.00
N LYS A 103 6.57 34.90 5.99
CA LYS A 103 6.60 36.39 5.99
C LYS A 103 6.07 36.91 7.31
N LYS A 104 6.77 37.93 7.84
CA LYS A 104 6.28 38.71 8.95
C LYS A 104 5.33 39.78 8.44
N VAL A 105 4.11 39.78 8.91
CA VAL A 105 3.07 40.77 8.59
C VAL A 105 2.72 41.51 9.87
N GLU A 106 2.68 42.84 9.81
CA GLU A 106 2.28 43.71 10.92
C GLU A 106 0.74 43.70 11.02
N GLN A 107 0.23 43.42 12.21
CA GLN A 107 -1.20 43.46 12.52
C GLN A 107 -1.64 44.88 12.88
N GLU A 108 -2.94 45.17 12.81
CA GLU A 108 -3.48 46.47 13.15
C GLU A 108 -3.17 46.94 14.61
N ASP A 109 -2.84 45.97 15.50
CA ASP A 109 -2.42 46.22 16.88
C ASP A 109 -0.90 46.47 17.04
N GLY A 110 -0.15 46.61 15.94
CA GLY A 110 1.29 46.81 15.90
C GLY A 110 2.13 45.56 16.20
N LYS A 111 1.54 44.37 16.36
CA LYS A 111 2.26 43.14 16.60
C LYS A 111 2.62 42.47 15.26
N GLN A 112 3.80 41.87 15.22
CA GLN A 112 4.22 41.07 14.04
C GLN A 112 3.70 39.63 14.14
N LYS A 113 2.93 39.22 13.13
CA LYS A 113 2.51 37.82 12.94
C LYS A 113 3.30 37.21 11.79
N THR A 114 3.81 36.00 12.02
CA THR A 114 4.43 35.22 10.94
C THR A 114 3.34 34.41 10.23
N ILE A 115 3.19 34.62 8.93
CA ILE A 115 2.29 33.87 8.05
C ILE A 115 3.09 33.08 7.04
N GLU A 116 2.59 31.92 6.62
CA GLU A 116 3.13 31.14 5.52
C GLU A 116 2.46 31.61 4.21
N VAL A 117 3.26 31.94 3.23
CA VAL A 117 2.81 32.47 1.93
C VAL A 117 3.31 31.56 0.84
N GLU A 118 2.44 31.12 -0.03
CA GLU A 118 2.81 30.32 -1.21
C GLU A 118 3.67 31.13 -2.18
N LEU A 119 4.70 30.47 -2.69
CA LEU A 119 5.57 31.04 -3.70
C LEU A 119 4.97 30.85 -5.09
N LYS A 120 4.85 31.91 -5.88
CA LYS A 120 4.43 31.83 -7.29
C LYS A 120 5.34 30.92 -8.14
N LYS A 121 6.59 30.80 -7.76
CA LYS A 121 7.57 29.87 -8.34
C LYS A 121 8.32 29.19 -7.21
N PRO A 122 8.30 27.85 -7.13
CA PRO A 122 9.06 27.13 -6.12
C PRO A 122 10.55 27.47 -6.19
N LYS A 123 11.18 27.58 -5.02
CA LYS A 123 12.64 27.70 -4.90
C LYS A 123 13.22 26.30 -4.67
N VAL A 124 14.45 26.08 -5.13
CA VAL A 124 15.16 24.84 -4.84
C VAL A 124 16.45 25.14 -4.09
N ALA A 125 16.70 24.36 -3.07
CA ALA A 125 17.96 24.26 -2.35
C ALA A 125 18.50 22.83 -2.47
N PHE A 126 19.76 22.63 -2.22
CA PHE A 126 20.38 21.31 -2.14
C PHE A 126 21.28 21.21 -0.92
N PHE A 127 21.50 19.98 -0.47
CA PHE A 127 22.40 19.64 0.63
C PHE A 127 23.07 18.30 0.33
N TYR A 128 24.15 18.02 1.04
CA TYR A 128 24.87 16.76 0.88
C TYR A 128 24.69 15.90 2.11
N VAL A 129 24.52 14.61 1.87
CA VAL A 129 24.46 13.58 2.91
C VAL A 129 25.50 12.50 2.65
N TYR A 130 25.93 11.86 3.71
CA TYR A 130 26.96 10.84 3.74
C TYR A 130 26.38 9.59 4.38
N ASN A 131 26.71 8.42 3.83
CA ASN A 131 26.31 7.16 4.40
C ASN A 131 27.11 6.87 5.69
N ALA A 132 26.53 6.13 6.62
CA ALA A 132 27.19 5.72 7.87
C ALA A 132 28.52 4.99 7.61
N GLU A 133 28.62 4.19 6.56
CA GLU A 133 29.85 3.49 6.17
C GLU A 133 30.98 4.41 5.68
N GLN A 134 30.68 5.66 5.35
CA GLN A 134 31.68 6.69 5.03
C GLN A 134 32.24 7.39 6.28
N VAL A 135 31.66 7.11 7.46
CA VAL A 135 31.99 7.77 8.71
C VAL A 135 32.96 6.88 9.50
N GLN A 136 33.99 7.48 10.09
CA GLN A 136 34.97 6.77 10.90
C GLN A 136 34.34 6.40 12.25
N ASP A 137 34.56 5.13 12.68
CA ASP A 137 34.11 4.60 13.99
C ASP A 137 32.62 4.84 14.29
N TYR A 138 31.78 4.93 13.23
CA TYR A 138 30.33 5.05 13.42
C TYR A 138 29.75 3.74 13.95
N PRO A 139 28.84 3.76 14.95
CA PRO A 139 28.29 2.55 15.52
C PRO A 139 27.65 1.63 14.50
N GLU A 140 27.96 0.34 14.59
CA GLU A 140 27.33 -0.67 13.73
C GLU A 140 25.80 -0.64 13.85
N LEU A 141 25.13 -0.96 12.75
CA LEU A 141 23.68 -1.09 12.73
C LEU A 141 23.30 -2.30 13.59
N LYS A 142 22.46 -2.08 14.60
CA LYS A 142 21.86 -3.20 15.32
C LYS A 142 20.90 -3.90 14.37
N LYS A 143 21.12 -5.18 14.10
CA LYS A 143 20.16 -5.99 13.37
C LYS A 143 18.88 -6.09 14.22
N ASN A 144 17.78 -5.62 13.69
CA ASN A 144 16.47 -5.99 14.19
C ASN A 144 16.18 -7.38 13.59
N ASP A 145 16.18 -8.40 14.44
CA ASP A 145 15.91 -9.79 14.05
C ASP A 145 14.39 -10.07 13.82
N LEU A 146 13.57 -9.03 13.72
CA LEU A 146 12.14 -9.17 13.44
C LEU A 146 11.95 -9.16 11.92
N ASP A 147 12.03 -10.34 11.33
CA ASP A 147 11.48 -10.56 10.00
C ASP A 147 9.95 -10.62 10.11
N PRO A 148 9.21 -9.92 9.22
CA PRO A 148 7.75 -9.97 9.24
C PRO A 148 7.27 -11.41 8.99
N ASP A 149 6.17 -11.79 9.63
CA ASP A 149 5.42 -12.97 9.23
C ASP A 149 4.77 -12.69 7.88
N LEU A 150 5.42 -13.16 6.82
CA LEU A 150 5.01 -12.86 5.45
C LEU A 150 3.61 -13.43 5.13
N ALA A 151 3.22 -14.56 5.73
CA ALA A 151 1.91 -15.13 5.51
C ALA A 151 0.81 -14.23 6.12
N LYS A 152 1.01 -13.81 7.38
CA LYS A 152 0.11 -12.86 8.04
C LYS A 152 0.08 -11.52 7.30
N LEU A 153 1.24 -11.00 6.90
CA LEU A 153 1.31 -9.72 6.16
C LEU A 153 0.53 -9.79 4.85
N ALA A 154 0.59 -10.90 4.11
CA ALA A 154 -0.19 -11.09 2.90
C ALA A 154 -1.70 -11.01 3.16
N ASP A 155 -2.17 -11.68 4.22
CA ASP A 155 -3.58 -11.62 4.63
C ASP A 155 -4.00 -10.22 5.05
N ASP A 156 -3.16 -9.52 5.82
CA ASP A 156 -3.40 -8.16 6.28
C ASP A 156 -3.47 -7.17 5.10
N LEU A 157 -2.59 -7.32 4.12
CA LEU A 157 -2.60 -6.52 2.89
C LEU A 157 -3.87 -6.75 2.07
N ILE A 158 -4.30 -8.01 1.89
CA ILE A 158 -5.56 -8.32 1.19
C ILE A 158 -6.74 -7.69 1.90
N ARG A 159 -6.83 -7.84 3.23
CA ARG A 159 -7.91 -7.24 4.04
C ARG A 159 -7.89 -5.70 4.02
N SER A 160 -6.72 -5.09 3.87
CA SER A 160 -6.57 -3.64 3.80
C SER A 160 -6.76 -3.07 2.40
N SER A 161 -6.95 -3.90 1.39
CA SER A 161 -7.14 -3.45 0.01
C SER A 161 -8.42 -2.63 -0.12
N GLU A 162 -8.34 -1.50 -0.83
CA GLU A 162 -9.50 -0.62 -1.10
C GLU A 162 -10.42 -1.14 -2.21
N CYS A 163 -10.08 -2.26 -2.81
CA CYS A 163 -10.90 -2.96 -3.81
C CYS A 163 -10.78 -4.47 -3.59
N PRO A 164 -11.74 -5.26 -4.06
CA PRO A 164 -11.70 -6.71 -3.95
C PRO A 164 -10.43 -7.32 -4.53
N VAL A 165 -9.87 -8.32 -3.85
CA VAL A 165 -8.72 -9.11 -4.30
C VAL A 165 -9.15 -10.55 -4.45
N TYR A 166 -8.92 -11.14 -5.61
CA TYR A 166 -9.30 -12.51 -5.96
C TYR A 166 -8.07 -13.35 -6.27
N GLU A 167 -7.93 -14.49 -5.58
CA GLU A 167 -6.92 -15.48 -5.88
C GLU A 167 -7.53 -16.56 -6.77
N LEU A 168 -7.07 -16.71 -8.01
CA LEU A 168 -7.61 -17.61 -9.00
C LEU A 168 -6.55 -18.57 -9.55
N ALA A 169 -6.98 -19.76 -10.02
CA ALA A 169 -6.10 -20.74 -10.67
C ALA A 169 -5.77 -20.31 -12.09
N GLN A 170 -4.93 -19.32 -12.25
CA GLN A 170 -4.48 -18.74 -13.52
C GLN A 170 -3.07 -18.12 -13.38
N ASP A 171 -2.39 -17.83 -14.47
CA ASP A 171 -0.96 -17.44 -14.46
C ASP A 171 -0.73 -15.92 -14.42
N ASN A 172 -1.78 -15.08 -14.58
CA ASN A 172 -1.63 -13.64 -14.71
C ASN A 172 -2.13 -12.90 -13.45
N ALA A 173 -1.36 -11.94 -12.97
CA ALA A 173 -1.83 -10.95 -12.02
C ALA A 173 -2.23 -9.67 -12.76
N PHE A 174 -3.29 -9.00 -12.34
CA PHE A 174 -3.68 -7.71 -12.90
C PHE A 174 -4.68 -6.97 -12.01
N TYR A 175 -4.65 -5.64 -12.08
CA TYR A 175 -5.71 -4.77 -11.60
C TYR A 175 -6.66 -4.43 -12.75
N HIS A 176 -7.96 -4.71 -12.58
CA HIS A 176 -9.00 -4.38 -13.55
C HIS A 176 -9.61 -3.01 -13.26
N LYS A 177 -9.18 -2.00 -14.00
CA LYS A 177 -9.52 -0.59 -13.77
C LYS A 177 -11.02 -0.29 -13.79
N ASP A 178 -11.75 -0.84 -14.80
CA ASP A 178 -13.17 -0.50 -15.02
C ASP A 178 -14.10 -1.21 -14.02
N GLN A 179 -13.65 -2.33 -13.45
CA GLN A 179 -14.40 -3.10 -12.45
C GLN A 179 -13.83 -2.93 -11.04
N ASP A 180 -12.74 -2.20 -10.91
CA ASP A 180 -12.06 -1.88 -9.66
C ASP A 180 -11.79 -3.09 -8.77
N HIS A 181 -11.10 -4.09 -9.28
CA HIS A 181 -10.67 -5.28 -8.53
C HIS A 181 -9.28 -5.76 -8.96
N ILE A 182 -8.65 -6.53 -8.09
CA ILE A 182 -7.36 -7.18 -8.32
C ILE A 182 -7.58 -8.69 -8.50
N VAL A 183 -6.89 -9.28 -9.46
CA VAL A 183 -6.82 -10.74 -9.64
C VAL A 183 -5.37 -11.19 -9.52
N LEU A 184 -5.15 -12.23 -8.71
CA LEU A 184 -3.84 -12.85 -8.49
C LEU A 184 -3.90 -14.34 -8.78
N PRO A 185 -2.81 -14.97 -9.20
CA PRO A 185 -2.64 -16.41 -9.14
C PRO A 185 -2.78 -16.92 -7.69
N LEU A 186 -3.15 -18.20 -7.55
CA LEU A 186 -3.16 -18.84 -6.22
C LEU A 186 -1.77 -18.76 -5.56
N ARG A 187 -1.72 -18.53 -4.26
CA ARG A 187 -0.46 -18.41 -3.48
C ARG A 187 0.52 -19.55 -3.72
N GLY A 188 0.01 -20.79 -3.86
CA GLY A 188 0.82 -21.97 -4.13
C GLY A 188 1.49 -22.00 -5.52
N MET A 189 1.16 -21.07 -6.41
CA MET A 189 1.78 -20.92 -7.73
C MET A 189 3.02 -20.01 -7.69
N PHE A 190 3.20 -19.25 -6.60
CA PHE A 190 4.39 -18.42 -6.39
C PHE A 190 5.51 -19.22 -5.74
N LYS A 191 6.73 -18.83 -6.02
CA LYS A 191 7.93 -19.46 -5.47
C LYS A 191 8.02 -19.36 -3.94
N ASP A 192 7.62 -18.22 -3.40
CA ASP A 192 7.60 -17.92 -1.97
C ASP A 192 6.60 -16.81 -1.64
N ALA A 193 6.35 -16.60 -0.34
CA ALA A 193 5.42 -15.58 0.13
C ALA A 193 5.88 -14.14 -0.22
N GLY A 194 7.18 -13.89 -0.33
CA GLY A 194 7.71 -12.59 -0.73
C GLY A 194 7.32 -12.24 -2.16
N SER A 195 7.43 -13.21 -3.10
CA SER A 195 7.03 -13.04 -4.50
C SER A 195 5.52 -12.77 -4.62
N PHE A 196 4.69 -13.48 -3.83
CA PHE A 196 3.25 -13.21 -3.77
C PHE A 196 2.95 -11.78 -3.29
N ILE A 197 3.58 -11.35 -2.18
CA ILE A 197 3.40 -10.02 -1.61
C ILE A 197 3.85 -8.94 -2.60
N ALA A 198 4.99 -9.11 -3.26
CA ALA A 198 5.49 -8.16 -4.24
C ALA A 198 4.49 -7.95 -5.38
N THR A 199 3.93 -9.03 -5.92
CA THR A 199 2.90 -8.97 -6.96
C THR A 199 1.62 -8.32 -6.44
N LEU A 200 1.16 -8.71 -5.25
CA LEU A 200 -0.01 -8.08 -4.61
C LEU A 200 0.17 -6.58 -4.44
N ILE A 201 1.31 -6.13 -3.90
CA ILE A 201 1.58 -4.70 -3.69
C ILE A 201 1.68 -3.96 -5.03
N HIS A 202 2.21 -4.57 -6.09
CA HIS A 202 2.25 -3.99 -7.43
C HIS A 202 0.82 -3.73 -7.95
N GLU A 203 -0.08 -4.72 -7.86
CA GLU A 203 -1.47 -4.58 -8.30
C GLU A 203 -2.26 -3.61 -7.40
N MET A 204 -2.00 -3.62 -6.08
CA MET A 204 -2.50 -2.58 -5.17
C MET A 204 -1.98 -1.19 -5.58
N GLY A 205 -0.74 -1.09 -6.02
CA GLY A 205 -0.15 0.12 -6.58
C GLY A 205 -1.01 0.68 -7.71
N HIS A 206 -1.35 -0.14 -8.71
CA HIS A 206 -2.26 0.22 -9.79
C HIS A 206 -3.64 0.63 -9.25
N SER A 207 -4.21 -0.15 -8.34
CA SER A 207 -5.53 0.14 -7.79
C SER A 207 -5.59 1.53 -7.15
N THR A 208 -4.54 1.99 -6.48
CA THR A 208 -4.49 3.36 -5.93
C THR A 208 -4.67 4.44 -6.98
N GLY A 209 -4.47 4.14 -8.25
CA GLY A 209 -4.68 5.08 -9.37
C GLY A 209 -6.14 5.28 -9.76
N HIS A 210 -7.08 4.51 -9.22
CA HIS A 210 -8.50 4.67 -9.50
C HIS A 210 -9.00 6.09 -9.25
N ALA A 211 -10.08 6.50 -9.96
CA ALA A 211 -10.61 7.86 -9.89
C ALA A 211 -11.07 8.28 -8.48
N SER A 212 -11.54 7.33 -7.66
CA SER A 212 -11.93 7.58 -6.27
C SER A 212 -10.74 7.67 -5.30
N ARG A 213 -9.54 7.34 -5.72
CA ARG A 213 -8.31 7.31 -4.91
C ARG A 213 -7.33 8.40 -5.33
N LEU A 214 -6.19 8.06 -5.88
CA LEU A 214 -5.18 9.05 -6.31
C LEU A 214 -5.47 9.63 -7.71
N ASN A 215 -6.47 9.12 -8.42
CA ASN A 215 -6.96 9.60 -9.72
C ASN A 215 -5.83 9.81 -10.74
N ARG A 216 -5.03 8.75 -10.96
CA ARG A 216 -3.95 8.78 -11.95
C ARG A 216 -4.46 8.45 -13.35
N THR A 217 -3.71 8.90 -14.35
CA THR A 217 -3.99 8.57 -15.74
C THR A 217 -3.40 7.21 -16.10
N PHE A 218 -4.27 6.29 -16.46
CA PHE A 218 -3.86 4.99 -17.01
C PHE A 218 -3.75 5.09 -18.53
N GLY A 219 -2.74 4.47 -19.12
CA GLY A 219 -2.68 4.23 -20.55
C GLY A 219 -3.81 3.29 -21.01
N THR A 220 -4.10 3.29 -22.30
CA THR A 220 -5.20 2.51 -22.85
C THR A 220 -4.78 1.09 -23.26
N ARG A 221 -3.50 0.86 -23.52
CA ARG A 221 -2.95 -0.43 -23.97
C ARG A 221 -1.42 -0.47 -23.88
N PHE A 222 -0.89 -1.66 -23.91
CA PHE A 222 0.53 -1.93 -24.06
C PHE A 222 1.15 -1.13 -25.23
N GLY A 223 2.30 -0.48 -24.96
CA GLY A 223 2.99 0.38 -25.93
C GLY A 223 2.55 1.84 -25.94
N ASP A 224 1.51 2.20 -25.16
CA ASP A 224 1.13 3.59 -24.90
C ASP A 224 2.15 4.25 -23.94
N PRO A 225 2.67 5.46 -24.22
CA PRO A 225 3.56 6.16 -23.30
C PRO A 225 2.98 6.39 -21.91
N ASP A 226 1.67 6.61 -21.79
CA ASP A 226 1.02 6.80 -20.49
C ASP A 226 0.89 5.47 -19.73
N TYR A 227 0.72 4.35 -20.43
CA TYR A 227 0.79 3.02 -19.84
C TYR A 227 2.17 2.76 -19.24
N ALA A 228 3.25 3.00 -19.98
CA ALA A 228 4.62 2.83 -19.49
C ALA A 228 4.92 3.70 -18.25
N LYS A 229 4.37 4.92 -18.20
CA LYS A 229 4.52 5.81 -17.03
C LYS A 229 3.77 5.28 -15.81
N GLU A 230 2.60 4.70 -15.99
CA GLU A 230 1.84 4.10 -14.89
C GLU A 230 2.55 2.86 -14.33
N GLU A 231 3.07 1.99 -15.20
CA GLU A 231 3.88 0.85 -14.79
C GLU A 231 5.10 1.29 -13.95
N LEU A 232 5.82 2.32 -14.40
CA LEU A 232 6.96 2.85 -13.63
C LEU A 232 6.54 3.35 -12.25
N ARG A 233 5.33 3.90 -12.12
CA ARG A 233 4.77 4.34 -10.83
C ARG A 233 4.41 3.18 -9.93
N ALA A 234 3.77 2.16 -10.48
CA ALA A 234 3.41 0.95 -9.74
C ALA A 234 4.65 0.21 -9.25
N GLU A 235 5.66 0.03 -10.10
CA GLU A 235 6.94 -0.59 -9.73
C GLU A 235 7.68 0.15 -8.62
N LEU A 236 7.84 1.47 -8.75
CA LEU A 236 8.48 2.27 -7.71
C LEU A 236 7.62 2.31 -6.43
N GLY A 237 6.30 2.31 -6.56
CA GLY A 237 5.36 2.24 -5.46
C GLY A 237 5.47 0.91 -4.70
N ALA A 238 5.55 -0.20 -5.42
CA ALA A 238 5.77 -1.52 -4.87
C ALA A 238 7.11 -1.59 -4.12
N LEU A 239 8.20 -1.19 -4.78
CA LEU A 239 9.53 -1.16 -4.17
C LEU A 239 9.58 -0.33 -2.87
N PHE A 240 8.92 0.84 -2.85
CA PHE A 240 8.88 1.69 -1.65
C PHE A 240 8.03 1.06 -0.55
N THR A 241 6.90 0.45 -0.90
CA THR A 241 6.00 -0.20 0.06
C THR A 241 6.64 -1.45 0.66
N GLU A 242 7.20 -2.34 -0.16
CA GLU A 242 7.90 -3.54 0.28
C GLU A 242 9.00 -3.19 1.30
N THR A 243 9.85 -2.23 0.96
CA THR A 243 10.94 -1.79 1.84
C THR A 243 10.45 -1.15 3.14
N ASP A 244 9.36 -0.39 3.09
CA ASP A 244 8.74 0.21 4.28
C ASP A 244 8.12 -0.86 5.21
N LEU A 245 7.59 -1.94 4.64
CA LEU A 245 7.03 -3.07 5.37
C LEU A 245 8.08 -4.12 5.79
N GLY A 246 9.35 -3.91 5.45
CA GLY A 246 10.43 -4.83 5.78
C GLY A 246 10.45 -6.11 4.93
N VAL A 247 9.77 -6.11 3.79
CA VAL A 247 9.81 -7.19 2.79
C VAL A 247 11.04 -7.00 1.92
N ASP A 248 11.76 -8.07 1.63
CA ASP A 248 12.86 -8.02 0.67
C ASP A 248 12.29 -7.83 -0.74
N PRO A 249 12.71 -6.79 -1.49
CA PRO A 249 12.21 -6.57 -2.83
C PRO A 249 12.45 -7.79 -3.71
N SER A 250 11.39 -8.33 -4.30
CA SER A 250 11.48 -9.51 -5.15
C SER A 250 12.22 -9.20 -6.46
N ALA A 251 13.15 -10.07 -6.86
CA ALA A 251 13.82 -9.96 -8.13
C ALA A 251 12.94 -10.42 -9.32
N GLU A 252 11.93 -11.25 -9.04
CA GLU A 252 11.14 -11.94 -10.07
C GLU A 252 10.11 -11.03 -10.73
N VAL A 253 9.56 -10.05 -10.01
CA VAL A 253 8.60 -9.07 -10.57
C VAL A 253 9.20 -8.30 -11.74
N LEU A 254 10.51 -8.18 -11.82
CA LEU A 254 11.22 -7.46 -12.88
C LEU A 254 11.63 -8.32 -14.09
N GLU A 255 11.59 -9.65 -14.01
CA GLU A 255 12.02 -10.53 -15.13
C GLU A 255 11.04 -10.52 -16.29
N ASP A 256 9.75 -10.40 -16.04
CA ASP A 256 8.70 -10.36 -17.08
C ASP A 256 8.59 -8.98 -17.77
N HIS A 257 9.30 -7.96 -17.28
CA HIS A 257 9.18 -6.57 -17.73
C HIS A 257 10.20 -6.13 -18.81
N SER A 258 10.89 -7.05 -19.47
CA SER A 258 11.90 -6.70 -20.50
C SER A 258 11.37 -5.79 -21.61
N ASP A 259 10.10 -5.93 -21.98
CA ASP A 259 9.46 -5.08 -22.99
C ASP A 259 9.07 -3.70 -22.46
N TYR A 260 8.74 -3.58 -21.17
CA TYR A 260 8.48 -2.30 -20.52
C TYR A 260 9.75 -1.49 -20.31
N LEU A 261 10.89 -2.13 -20.03
CA LEU A 261 12.18 -1.45 -19.84
C LEU A 261 12.53 -0.53 -21.00
N LYS A 262 12.28 -0.95 -22.25
CA LYS A 262 12.52 -0.11 -23.42
C LYS A 262 11.63 1.13 -23.46
N SER A 263 10.37 0.97 -23.06
CA SER A 263 9.39 2.05 -23.01
C SER A 263 9.71 3.03 -21.89
N TRP A 264 10.12 2.55 -20.71
CA TRP A 264 10.57 3.40 -19.60
C TRP A 264 11.84 4.18 -19.96
N ILE A 265 12.85 3.51 -20.53
CA ILE A 265 14.06 4.16 -20.99
C ILE A 265 13.74 5.26 -22.01
N GLY A 266 12.82 5.01 -22.95
CA GLY A 266 12.33 6.00 -23.89
C GLY A 266 11.71 7.20 -23.19
N ALA A 267 10.76 6.98 -22.31
CA ALA A 267 10.09 8.04 -21.55
C ALA A 267 11.07 8.88 -20.70
N LEU A 268 12.07 8.22 -20.07
CA LEU A 268 13.07 8.89 -19.23
C LEU A 268 14.09 9.67 -20.07
N ARG A 269 14.39 9.25 -21.31
CA ARG A 269 15.24 9.99 -22.24
C ARG A 269 14.54 11.24 -22.78
N ASP A 270 13.23 11.12 -23.05
CA ASP A 270 12.42 12.24 -23.55
C ASP A 270 12.19 13.29 -22.46
N ASP A 271 11.89 12.88 -21.24
CA ASP A 271 11.75 13.79 -20.11
C ASP A 271 12.41 13.22 -18.83
N PRO A 272 13.63 13.65 -18.49
CA PRO A 272 14.31 13.24 -17.27
C PRO A 272 13.56 13.56 -15.95
N ASN A 273 12.59 14.51 -15.98
CA ASN A 273 11.80 14.79 -14.78
C ASN A 273 10.71 13.76 -14.52
N GLU A 274 10.40 12.90 -15.50
CA GLU A 274 9.41 11.84 -15.33
C GLU A 274 9.78 10.90 -14.19
N LEU A 275 11.07 10.55 -14.06
CA LEU A 275 11.55 9.74 -12.95
C LEU A 275 11.19 10.35 -11.58
N PHE A 276 11.33 11.66 -11.44
CA PHE A 276 11.04 12.36 -10.18
C PHE A 276 9.55 12.51 -9.91
N ARG A 277 8.73 12.63 -10.97
CA ARG A 277 7.27 12.56 -10.84
C ARG A 277 6.82 11.17 -10.42
N ALA A 278 7.36 10.15 -11.07
CA ALA A 278 7.08 8.76 -10.72
C ALA A 278 7.47 8.44 -9.27
N CYS A 279 8.64 8.89 -8.80
CA CYS A 279 9.03 8.75 -7.39
C CYS A 279 8.09 9.49 -6.43
N ALA A 280 7.59 10.67 -6.81
CA ALA A 280 6.64 11.41 -5.96
C ALA A 280 5.27 10.73 -5.89
N ASP A 281 4.83 10.13 -6.99
CA ASP A 281 3.60 9.35 -7.02
C ASP A 281 3.77 8.00 -6.30
N ALA A 282 4.92 7.35 -6.42
CA ALA A 282 5.29 6.14 -5.69
C ALA A 282 5.23 6.31 -4.16
N GLU A 283 5.67 7.46 -3.64
CA GLU A 283 5.52 7.78 -2.21
C GLU A 283 4.04 7.84 -1.79
N LYS A 284 3.18 8.46 -2.62
CA LYS A 284 1.73 8.54 -2.34
C LYS A 284 1.07 7.15 -2.39
N ILE A 285 1.52 6.30 -3.33
CA ILE A 285 1.08 4.91 -3.42
C ILE A 285 1.44 4.18 -2.12
N SER A 286 2.71 4.20 -1.73
CA SER A 286 3.18 3.55 -0.51
C SER A 286 2.49 4.09 0.74
N GLU A 287 2.37 5.41 0.89
CA GLU A 287 1.67 6.04 2.01
C GLU A 287 0.21 5.58 2.09
N ARG A 288 -0.49 5.50 0.96
CA ARG A 288 -1.90 5.07 0.93
C ARG A 288 -2.06 3.61 1.33
N ILE A 289 -1.28 2.70 0.74
CA ILE A 289 -1.34 1.27 1.06
C ILE A 289 -1.05 1.05 2.56
N LYS A 290 0.00 1.68 3.09
CA LYS A 290 0.35 1.57 4.52
C LYS A 290 -0.71 2.13 5.44
N SER A 291 -1.31 3.28 5.09
CA SER A 291 -2.38 3.87 5.90
C SER A 291 -3.62 2.95 5.95
N CYS A 292 -3.97 2.29 4.85
CA CYS A 292 -5.05 1.30 4.86
C CYS A 292 -4.69 0.08 5.73
N LEU A 293 -3.46 -0.40 5.65
CA LEU A 293 -2.96 -1.49 6.49
C LEU A 293 -2.97 -1.12 7.98
N GLU A 294 -2.49 0.08 8.34
CA GLU A 294 -2.49 0.58 9.71
C GLU A 294 -3.90 0.58 10.31
N ILE A 295 -4.92 1.00 9.55
CA ILE A 295 -6.32 0.99 9.99
C ILE A 295 -6.80 -0.43 10.33
N VAL A 296 -6.44 -1.43 9.53
CA VAL A 296 -6.80 -2.83 9.78
C VAL A 296 -6.13 -3.36 11.04
N LEU A 297 -4.82 -3.12 11.17
CA LEU A 297 -4.05 -3.57 12.34
C LEU A 297 -4.52 -2.89 13.64
N GLU A 298 -4.86 -1.60 13.60
CA GLU A 298 -5.41 -0.89 14.77
C GLU A 298 -6.75 -1.47 15.21
N LYS A 299 -7.61 -1.87 14.28
CA LYS A 299 -8.89 -2.54 14.60
C LYS A 299 -8.66 -3.90 15.26
N GLU A 300 -7.77 -4.72 14.72
CA GLU A 300 -7.42 -6.02 15.32
C GLU A 300 -6.96 -5.87 16.78
N ILE A 301 -6.05 -4.93 17.05
CA ILE A 301 -5.57 -4.67 18.40
C ILE A 301 -6.72 -4.23 19.33
N GLN A 302 -7.66 -3.42 18.83
CA GLN A 302 -8.83 -3.00 19.62
C GLN A 302 -9.77 -4.16 19.94
N GLU A 303 -10.00 -5.06 18.99
CA GLU A 303 -10.82 -6.25 19.13
C GLU A 303 -10.19 -7.25 20.12
N GLU A 304 -8.88 -7.51 19.99
CA GLU A 304 -8.14 -8.34 20.95
C GLU A 304 -8.22 -7.80 22.38
N ASN A 305 -7.99 -6.49 22.56
CA ASN A 305 -8.10 -5.84 23.87
C ASN A 305 -9.52 -5.93 24.46
N GLN A 306 -10.57 -5.84 23.63
CA GLN A 306 -11.95 -5.98 24.09
C GLN A 306 -12.27 -7.41 24.53
N LEU A 307 -11.79 -8.42 23.80
CA LEU A 307 -11.93 -9.84 24.15
C LEU A 307 -11.22 -10.15 25.48
N GLU A 308 -9.98 -9.69 25.66
CA GLU A 308 -9.23 -9.86 26.92
C GLU A 308 -9.95 -9.22 28.12
N MET A 309 -10.53 -8.02 27.93
CA MET A 309 -11.33 -7.37 28.99
C MET A 309 -12.61 -8.16 29.33
N GLN A 310 -13.25 -8.77 28.34
CA GLN A 310 -14.46 -9.59 28.56
C GLN A 310 -14.11 -10.91 29.29
N GLU A 311 -13.00 -11.54 28.96
CA GLU A 311 -12.50 -12.74 29.63
C GLU A 311 -12.13 -12.45 31.10
N GLN A 312 -11.42 -11.35 31.36
CA GLN A 312 -11.07 -10.93 32.72
C GLN A 312 -12.31 -10.62 33.59
N THR A 313 -13.38 -10.07 33.00
CA THR A 313 -14.62 -9.80 33.74
C THR A 313 -15.46 -11.07 33.97
N ALA A 314 -15.27 -12.10 33.16
CA ALA A 314 -15.93 -13.39 33.34
C ALA A 314 -15.28 -14.30 34.40
N GLU A 315 -13.98 -14.09 34.69
CA GLU A 315 -13.23 -14.86 35.70
C GLU A 315 -13.38 -14.32 37.14
N ASP A 316 -14.01 -13.14 37.36
CA ASP A 316 -14.26 -12.60 38.70
C ASP A 316 -15.76 -12.54 39.03
N PRO A 317 -16.37 -13.66 39.52
CA PRO A 317 -17.80 -13.74 39.83
C PRO A 317 -18.21 -13.00 41.12
N GLU A 318 -17.27 -12.38 41.88
CA GLU A 318 -17.56 -11.74 43.17
C GLU A 318 -17.98 -10.25 43.11
N ALA A 319 -18.04 -9.64 41.92
CA ALA A 319 -18.36 -8.23 41.76
C ALA A 319 -19.81 -7.91 41.33
N LEU A 320 -20.77 -8.81 41.62
CA LEU A 320 -22.19 -8.48 41.45
C LEU A 320 -22.74 -7.86 42.77
N PRO A 321 -23.30 -6.63 42.76
CA PRO A 321 -23.98 -6.11 43.90
C PRO A 321 -25.23 -6.95 44.23
N ALA A 322 -25.35 -7.35 45.51
CA ALA A 322 -26.48 -8.06 46.03
C ALA A 322 -27.81 -7.34 45.73
N VAL A 323 -28.66 -7.95 44.94
CA VAL A 323 -30.03 -7.52 44.71
C VAL A 323 -30.94 -8.21 45.74
N ASP A 324 -31.59 -7.42 46.60
CA ASP A 324 -32.57 -7.87 47.58
C ASP A 324 -33.75 -8.62 46.89
N PRO A 325 -34.24 -9.73 47.46
CA PRO A 325 -35.37 -10.45 46.93
C PRO A 325 -36.67 -9.97 47.59
N ALA A 326 -37.47 -9.14 46.92
CA ALA A 326 -38.89 -9.08 47.28
C ALA A 326 -39.77 -8.42 46.18
N GLY A 327 -40.71 -9.19 45.62
CA GLY A 327 -41.90 -8.68 44.94
C GLY A 327 -42.51 -9.70 43.99
N PRO A 328 -43.85 -9.92 44.07
CA PRO A 328 -44.46 -11.12 43.47
C PRO A 328 -44.63 -11.07 41.96
N GLU A 329 -44.51 -12.24 41.36
CA GLU A 329 -44.74 -12.53 39.97
C GLU A 329 -46.10 -12.04 39.46
N GLN A 330 -46.07 -11.34 38.35
CA GLN A 330 -47.21 -11.25 37.44
C GLN A 330 -46.91 -12.10 36.19
N PRO A 331 -47.92 -12.83 35.63
CA PRO A 331 -47.70 -13.77 34.58
C PRO A 331 -47.31 -13.10 33.28
N ALA A 332 -46.28 -13.64 32.65
CA ALA A 332 -45.83 -13.30 31.33
C ALA A 332 -46.99 -13.39 30.31
N LYS A 333 -47.21 -12.29 29.61
CA LYS A 333 -48.00 -12.34 28.39
C LYS A 333 -47.14 -13.00 27.30
N ASP A 334 -47.72 -14.01 26.66
CA ASP A 334 -47.20 -14.60 25.44
C ASP A 334 -46.76 -13.51 24.45
N SER A 335 -45.48 -13.34 24.29
CA SER A 335 -44.92 -12.69 23.12
C SER A 335 -44.88 -13.70 21.99
N GLN A 336 -45.72 -13.53 21.01
CA GLN A 336 -45.57 -14.18 19.70
C GLN A 336 -44.15 -13.94 19.17
N PRO A 337 -43.53 -14.94 18.50
CA PRO A 337 -42.24 -14.71 17.84
C PRO A 337 -42.45 -13.60 16.79
N SER A 338 -41.66 -12.53 16.90
CA SER A 338 -41.52 -11.56 15.82
C SER A 338 -40.96 -12.33 14.64
N SER A 339 -41.62 -12.26 13.47
CA SER A 339 -41.07 -12.75 12.21
C SER A 339 -39.79 -11.99 11.98
N GLU A 340 -38.64 -12.66 12.11
CA GLU A 340 -37.34 -12.06 11.84
C GLU A 340 -37.06 -12.24 10.35
N ASP A 341 -36.89 -11.14 9.64
CA ASP A 341 -36.45 -11.17 8.25
C ASP A 341 -35.11 -11.93 8.17
N THR A 342 -34.98 -12.80 7.17
CA THR A 342 -33.78 -13.58 6.96
C THR A 342 -33.17 -13.30 5.59
N TYR A 343 -31.91 -13.66 5.41
CA TYR A 343 -31.28 -13.60 4.11
C TYR A 343 -30.48 -14.85 3.80
N SER A 344 -30.26 -15.09 2.53
CA SER A 344 -29.43 -16.19 2.03
C SER A 344 -28.46 -15.66 0.98
N ILE A 345 -27.21 -16.10 1.05
CA ILE A 345 -26.15 -15.72 0.10
C ILE A 345 -25.86 -16.90 -0.80
N TYR A 346 -25.87 -16.63 -2.10
CA TYR A 346 -25.58 -17.58 -3.15
C TYR A 346 -24.41 -17.11 -3.96
N GLN A 347 -23.42 -17.98 -4.16
CA GLN A 347 -22.24 -17.68 -4.99
C GLN A 347 -22.23 -18.52 -6.26
N LEU A 348 -21.65 -17.95 -7.31
CA LEU A 348 -21.56 -18.61 -8.60
C LEU A 348 -20.70 -19.89 -8.47
N ARG A 349 -21.18 -21.00 -9.04
CA ARG A 349 -20.41 -22.25 -9.07
C ARG A 349 -19.17 -22.07 -9.94
N MET A 350 -18.06 -22.66 -9.52
CA MET A 350 -16.81 -22.64 -10.27
C MET A 350 -16.90 -23.65 -11.44
N ASP A 351 -17.43 -23.17 -12.57
CA ASP A 351 -17.50 -23.90 -13.83
C ASP A 351 -16.95 -22.99 -14.95
N GLU A 352 -16.06 -23.53 -15.79
CA GLU A 352 -15.50 -22.77 -16.92
C GLU A 352 -16.58 -22.15 -17.85
N LYS A 353 -17.75 -22.80 -17.93
CA LYS A 353 -18.89 -22.30 -18.72
C LYS A 353 -19.55 -21.07 -18.13
N LEU A 354 -19.29 -20.76 -16.86
CA LEU A 354 -19.84 -19.63 -16.13
C LEU A 354 -18.84 -18.49 -16.00
N SER A 355 -17.66 -18.59 -16.63
CA SER A 355 -16.63 -17.54 -16.59
C SER A 355 -17.14 -16.17 -17.00
N ASP A 356 -18.07 -16.11 -17.93
CA ASP A 356 -18.68 -14.86 -18.39
C ASP A 356 -19.71 -14.24 -17.40
N TYR A 357 -20.02 -14.94 -16.32
CA TYR A 357 -20.87 -14.44 -15.23
C TYR A 357 -20.04 -13.89 -14.07
N LEU A 358 -18.78 -14.35 -13.97
CA LEU A 358 -17.89 -13.94 -12.89
C LEU A 358 -17.64 -12.42 -12.96
N PHE A 359 -17.84 -11.76 -11.82
CA PHE A 359 -17.64 -10.31 -11.65
C PHE A 359 -18.43 -9.42 -12.61
N THR A 360 -19.45 -9.97 -13.27
CA THR A 360 -20.28 -9.24 -14.22
C THR A 360 -21.52 -8.70 -13.51
N PRO A 361 -21.72 -7.35 -13.46
CA PRO A 361 -22.89 -6.75 -12.87
C PRO A 361 -24.18 -7.23 -13.56
N TYR A 362 -25.28 -7.34 -12.81
CA TYR A 362 -26.56 -7.79 -13.32
C TYR A 362 -27.05 -7.00 -14.55
N SER A 363 -26.81 -5.68 -14.55
CA SER A 363 -27.15 -4.81 -15.67
C SER A 363 -26.40 -5.15 -16.97
N GLU A 364 -25.19 -5.70 -16.85
CA GLU A 364 -24.37 -6.13 -17.98
C GLU A 364 -24.74 -7.54 -18.44
N LEU A 365 -25.04 -8.45 -17.52
CA LEU A 365 -25.62 -9.77 -17.85
C LEU A 365 -26.88 -9.61 -18.67
N GLN A 366 -27.80 -8.72 -18.28
CA GLN A 366 -29.02 -8.44 -19.03
C GLN A 366 -28.76 -7.89 -20.43
N ARG A 367 -27.80 -6.96 -20.60
CA ARG A 367 -27.43 -6.42 -21.92
C ARG A 367 -26.88 -7.51 -22.83
N ASN A 368 -26.21 -8.50 -22.26
CA ASN A 368 -25.63 -9.63 -23.00
C ASN A 368 -26.62 -10.79 -23.18
N GLY A 369 -27.91 -10.60 -22.80
CA GLY A 369 -28.98 -11.59 -22.92
C GLY A 369 -28.81 -12.80 -21.98
N LYS A 370 -28.06 -12.64 -20.88
CA LYS A 370 -27.85 -13.64 -19.87
C LYS A 370 -28.75 -13.38 -18.66
N ASN A 371 -29.26 -14.42 -18.05
CA ASN A 371 -30.11 -14.35 -16.85
C ASN A 371 -29.41 -15.03 -15.66
N VAL A 372 -29.76 -14.59 -14.47
CA VAL A 372 -29.39 -15.27 -13.23
C VAL A 372 -30.25 -16.52 -13.11
N GLU A 373 -29.65 -17.70 -13.22
CA GLU A 373 -30.32 -18.99 -13.12
C GLU A 373 -29.84 -19.69 -11.84
N SER A 374 -30.78 -20.13 -11.00
CA SER A 374 -30.49 -20.76 -9.69
C SER A 374 -29.51 -21.94 -9.78
N ASP A 375 -29.54 -22.69 -10.87
CA ASP A 375 -28.70 -23.85 -11.08
C ASP A 375 -27.20 -23.49 -11.21
N ASN A 376 -26.90 -22.24 -11.54
CA ASN A 376 -25.54 -21.72 -11.65
C ASN A 376 -24.94 -21.33 -10.29
N TYR A 377 -25.76 -21.30 -9.23
CA TYR A 377 -25.35 -20.78 -7.93
C TYR A 377 -25.41 -21.86 -6.84
N GLU A 378 -24.62 -21.66 -5.80
CA GLU A 378 -24.59 -22.48 -4.59
C GLU A 378 -24.83 -21.60 -3.38
N GLN A 379 -25.70 -22.05 -2.47
CA GLN A 379 -25.94 -21.34 -1.21
C GLN A 379 -24.76 -21.54 -0.28
N VAL A 380 -24.11 -20.46 0.11
CA VAL A 380 -22.90 -20.45 0.95
C VAL A 380 -23.18 -19.98 2.38
N TYR A 381 -24.30 -19.23 2.58
CA TYR A 381 -24.68 -18.75 3.91
C TYR A 381 -26.19 -18.47 3.99
N SER A 382 -26.72 -18.50 5.22
CA SER A 382 -28.05 -18.02 5.58
C SER A 382 -28.03 -17.49 7.01
N GLY A 383 -28.67 -16.36 7.25
CA GLY A 383 -28.70 -15.70 8.56
C GLY A 383 -29.90 -14.79 8.76
N GLU A 384 -30.02 -14.23 9.95
CA GLU A 384 -31.04 -13.26 10.33
C GLU A 384 -30.65 -11.86 9.86
N LEU A 385 -31.59 -11.12 9.26
CA LEU A 385 -31.38 -9.74 8.86
C LEU A 385 -31.71 -8.83 10.05
N LYS A 386 -30.74 -8.04 10.50
CA LYS A 386 -30.97 -7.10 11.60
C LYS A 386 -31.84 -5.93 11.14
N GLU A 387 -32.67 -5.40 12.06
CA GLU A 387 -33.51 -4.24 11.77
C GLU A 387 -32.68 -3.05 11.27
N GLY A 388 -32.99 -2.57 10.06
CA GLY A 388 -32.29 -1.47 9.40
C GLY A 388 -31.00 -1.86 8.70
N GLU A 389 -30.60 -3.13 8.67
CA GLU A 389 -29.44 -3.62 7.96
C GLU A 389 -29.68 -3.60 6.43
N THR A 390 -28.74 -3.02 5.71
CA THR A 390 -28.80 -2.85 4.25
C THR A 390 -27.98 -3.90 3.52
N LEU A 391 -28.15 -4.02 2.20
CA LEU A 391 -27.28 -4.85 1.36
C LEU A 391 -25.82 -4.41 1.42
N GLU A 392 -25.56 -3.12 1.60
CA GLU A 392 -24.21 -2.57 1.77
C GLU A 392 -23.58 -3.05 3.09
N ASP A 393 -24.37 -3.10 4.17
CA ASP A 393 -23.90 -3.61 5.46
C ASP A 393 -23.58 -5.11 5.38
N LEU A 394 -24.40 -5.88 4.66
CA LEU A 394 -24.10 -7.28 4.38
C LEU A 394 -22.85 -7.42 3.52
N TYR A 395 -22.69 -6.61 2.48
CA TYR A 395 -21.50 -6.61 1.65
C TYR A 395 -20.24 -6.32 2.49
N ILE A 396 -20.29 -5.31 3.34
CA ILE A 396 -19.19 -4.96 4.26
C ILE A 396 -18.91 -6.13 5.22
N ARG A 397 -19.94 -6.70 5.85
CA ARG A 397 -19.79 -7.82 6.78
C ARG A 397 -19.10 -9.02 6.14
N PHE A 398 -19.53 -9.47 4.97
CA PHE A 398 -19.01 -10.66 4.32
C PHE A 398 -17.69 -10.45 3.56
N ASN A 399 -17.24 -9.23 3.45
CA ASN A 399 -15.94 -8.89 2.88
C ASN A 399 -14.89 -8.51 3.94
N LEU A 400 -15.31 -8.03 5.13
CA LEU A 400 -14.38 -7.56 6.17
C LEU A 400 -14.45 -8.37 7.46
N ASP A 401 -15.63 -8.93 7.81
CA ASP A 401 -15.86 -9.60 9.11
C ASP A 401 -16.93 -10.68 8.94
N HIS A 402 -16.65 -11.65 8.09
CA HIS A 402 -17.62 -12.71 7.82
C HIS A 402 -17.78 -13.70 9.00
N PRO A 403 -19.00 -14.23 9.23
CA PRO A 403 -19.23 -15.23 10.25
C PRO A 403 -18.33 -16.48 10.07
N MET A 404 -17.93 -17.10 11.19
CA MET A 404 -17.02 -18.27 11.15
C MET A 404 -17.59 -19.48 10.42
N ASP A 405 -18.91 -19.56 10.25
CA ASP A 405 -19.62 -20.60 9.52
C ASP A 405 -19.87 -20.25 8.04
N PHE A 406 -19.43 -19.07 7.59
CA PHE A 406 -19.43 -18.69 6.18
C PHE A 406 -18.45 -19.55 5.38
N LYS A 407 -18.94 -20.20 4.33
CA LYS A 407 -18.16 -21.16 3.53
C LYS A 407 -17.78 -20.62 2.15
N GLY A 408 -18.20 -19.40 1.83
CA GLY A 408 -17.97 -18.77 0.55
C GLY A 408 -16.68 -17.94 0.50
N HIS A 409 -16.42 -17.39 -0.69
CA HIS A 409 -15.45 -16.30 -0.87
C HIS A 409 -16.09 -14.95 -0.52
N SER A 410 -15.29 -13.89 -0.39
CA SER A 410 -15.77 -12.51 -0.24
C SER A 410 -16.85 -12.17 -1.26
N LEU A 411 -17.89 -11.45 -0.83
CA LEU A 411 -19.00 -11.11 -1.73
C LEU A 411 -18.57 -10.28 -2.93
N SER A 412 -19.08 -10.63 -4.08
CA SER A 412 -18.81 -9.95 -5.36
C SER A 412 -20.11 -9.52 -6.05
N VAL A 413 -19.99 -8.71 -7.12
CA VAL A 413 -21.13 -8.26 -7.92
C VAL A 413 -21.85 -9.37 -8.69
N SER A 414 -21.24 -10.55 -8.79
CA SER A 414 -21.83 -11.74 -9.39
C SER A 414 -22.59 -12.61 -8.38
N ASP A 415 -22.49 -12.32 -7.09
CA ASP A 415 -23.18 -13.06 -6.05
C ASP A 415 -24.61 -12.58 -5.85
N VAL A 416 -25.46 -13.44 -5.34
CA VAL A 416 -26.89 -13.16 -5.15
C VAL A 416 -27.23 -13.21 -3.68
N VAL A 417 -27.76 -12.11 -3.16
CA VAL A 417 -28.34 -12.06 -1.81
C VAL A 417 -29.86 -12.07 -1.94
N VAL A 418 -30.49 -13.09 -1.34
CA VAL A 418 -31.94 -13.21 -1.29
C VAL A 418 -32.41 -12.81 0.11
N ILE A 419 -33.26 -11.79 0.19
CA ILE A 419 -33.89 -11.36 1.44
C ILE A 419 -35.27 -12.01 1.51
N HIS A 420 -35.54 -12.71 2.61
CA HIS A 420 -36.83 -13.31 2.91
C HIS A 420 -37.55 -12.41 3.92
N GLN A 421 -38.59 -11.72 3.47
CA GLN A 421 -39.46 -10.90 4.31
C GLN A 421 -40.81 -11.62 4.46
N GLU A 422 -41.29 -11.84 5.70
CA GLU A 422 -42.61 -12.36 5.97
C GLU A 422 -43.69 -11.25 6.08
#